data_e6bf7d3cede7beac483ea2d6bdfc2a79
#
_entry.id   e6bf7d3cede7beac483ea2d6bdfc2a79
#
_cell.length_a   1.000
_cell.length_b   1.000
_cell.length_c   1.000
_cell.angle_alpha   90.00
_cell.angle_beta   90.00
_cell.angle_gamma   90.00
#
_symmetry.space_group_name_H-M   'P 1'
#
loop_
_entity.id
_entity.type
_entity.pdbx_description
1 polymer ?
#
loop_
_entity_poly.entity_id
_entity_poly.type
_entity_poly.pdbx_seq_one_letter_code
_entity_poly.pdbx_strand_id
1 'polypeptide(L)'
;QNSFWKIMFVIFGAPFSKDYGTRCSMLLENGLALWDVIKCADRAGSSDSLIKNKTPNDVPGLLTKYRNISLIIYNGSCALTNYKKYFGEPPLPYMRLLSTSPACAGKDVEKFKMWEETIKANLNFNN
;
A
#
# COMPACT_ATOMS: atom_id res chain seq x y z
N GLN A 1 4.40 14.58 3.90
CA GLN A 1 3.11 14.05 3.48
C GLN A 1 3.28 12.79 2.66
N ASN A 2 2.48 11.80 2.97
CA ASN A 2 2.49 10.58 2.20
C ASN A 2 1.82 10.84 0.86
N SER A 3 2.49 10.49 -0.23
CA SER A 3 2.00 10.80 -1.56
C SER A 3 1.17 9.69 -2.18
N PHE A 4 0.88 8.63 -1.44
CA PHE A 4 0.12 7.49 -1.98
C PHE A 4 -1.19 7.90 -2.64
N TRP A 5 -2.00 8.68 -1.93
CA TRP A 5 -3.31 9.06 -2.47
C TRP A 5 -3.21 9.96 -3.70
N LYS A 6 -2.24 10.89 -3.69
CA LYS A 6 -2.03 11.73 -4.87
C LYS A 6 -1.67 10.89 -6.08
N ILE A 7 -0.80 9.92 -5.90
CA ILE A 7 -0.40 9.03 -6.98
C ILE A 7 -1.59 8.23 -7.49
N MET A 8 -2.38 7.67 -6.58
CA MET A 8 -3.54 6.86 -6.97
C MET A 8 -4.56 7.67 -7.76
N PHE A 9 -4.89 8.87 -7.29
CA PHE A 9 -5.87 9.70 -8.00
C PHE A 9 -5.38 10.08 -9.39
N VAL A 10 -4.09 10.35 -9.55
CA VAL A 10 -3.54 10.66 -10.87
C VAL A 10 -3.60 9.43 -11.77
N ILE A 11 -3.20 8.26 -11.26
CA ILE A 11 -3.21 7.04 -12.06
C ILE A 11 -4.60 6.72 -12.58
N PHE A 12 -5.62 6.88 -11.74
CA PHE A 12 -6.99 6.54 -12.13
C PHE A 12 -7.78 7.71 -12.70
N GLY A 13 -7.13 8.85 -12.88
CA GLY A 13 -7.76 10.00 -13.56
C GLY A 13 -8.91 10.60 -12.79
N ALA A 14 -8.90 10.52 -11.47
CA ALA A 14 -9.97 11.04 -10.63
C ALA A 14 -9.54 12.31 -9.92
N PRO A 15 -10.47 13.22 -9.61
CA PRO A 15 -10.13 14.43 -8.87
C PRO A 15 -9.69 14.09 -7.45
N PHE A 16 -8.61 14.71 -7.00
CA PHE A 16 -8.09 14.43 -5.67
C PHE A 16 -9.13 14.74 -4.59
N SER A 17 -9.26 13.86 -3.62
CA SER A 17 -10.17 14.04 -2.52
C SER A 17 -9.50 13.66 -1.21
N LYS A 18 -9.86 14.35 -0.14
CA LYS A 18 -9.42 13.99 1.21
C LYS A 18 -10.48 13.18 1.93
N ASP A 19 -11.64 13.02 1.34
CA ASP A 19 -12.71 12.24 1.96
C ASP A 19 -12.35 10.76 1.96
N TYR A 20 -12.34 10.14 3.13
CA TYR A 20 -11.89 8.76 3.25
C TYR A 20 -12.77 7.78 2.49
N GLY A 21 -14.09 7.98 2.54
CA GLY A 21 -15.01 7.12 1.80
C GLY A 21 -14.78 7.19 0.30
N THR A 22 -14.56 8.42 -0.22
CA THR A 22 -14.24 8.62 -1.63
C THR A 22 -12.95 7.92 -2.01
N ARG A 23 -11.94 8.01 -1.15
CA ARG A 23 -10.66 7.37 -1.38
C ARG A 23 -10.80 5.84 -1.46
N CYS A 24 -11.51 5.26 -0.50
CA CYS A 24 -11.71 3.81 -0.48
C CYS A 24 -12.52 3.34 -1.69
N SER A 25 -13.56 4.08 -2.05
CA SER A 25 -14.38 3.72 -3.21
C SER A 25 -13.56 3.75 -4.49
N MET A 26 -12.71 4.77 -4.63
CA MET A 26 -11.87 4.88 -5.82
C MET A 26 -10.95 3.67 -5.98
N LEU A 27 -10.34 3.22 -4.88
CA LEU A 27 -9.48 2.02 -4.96
C LEU A 27 -10.29 0.78 -5.28
N LEU A 28 -11.40 0.56 -4.57
CA LEU A 28 -12.19 -0.65 -4.77
C LEU A 28 -12.79 -0.72 -6.17
N GLU A 29 -13.24 0.41 -6.70
CA GLU A 29 -13.78 0.45 -8.05
C GLU A 29 -12.73 0.11 -9.11
N ASN A 30 -11.47 0.30 -8.78
CA ASN A 30 -10.37 0.03 -9.70
C ASN A 30 -9.64 -1.27 -9.36
N GLY A 31 -10.21 -2.09 -8.49
CA GLY A 31 -9.65 -3.41 -8.23
C GLY A 31 -8.52 -3.46 -7.23
N LEU A 32 -8.36 -2.41 -6.39
CA LEU A 32 -7.33 -2.40 -5.38
C LEU A 32 -7.92 -2.42 -3.98
N ALA A 33 -7.17 -2.94 -3.04
CA ALA A 33 -7.48 -2.82 -1.62
C ALA A 33 -6.21 -2.36 -0.90
N LEU A 34 -6.37 -1.60 0.15
CA LEU A 34 -5.25 -1.08 0.93
C LEU A 34 -5.35 -1.61 2.35
N TRP A 35 -4.23 -2.09 2.87
CA TRP A 35 -4.21 -2.67 4.20
C TRP A 35 -2.86 -2.44 4.83
N ASP A 36 -2.81 -2.15 6.11
CA ASP A 36 -1.54 -1.97 6.81
C ASP A 36 -1.06 -3.29 7.40
N VAL A 37 0.22 -3.59 7.28
CA VAL A 37 0.79 -4.79 7.87
C VAL A 37 0.79 -4.70 9.39
N ILE A 38 1.09 -3.51 9.91
CA ILE A 38 1.17 -3.29 11.36
C ILE A 38 -0.01 -2.47 11.85
N LYS A 39 -0.68 -3.01 12.87
CA LYS A 39 -1.71 -2.27 13.56
C LYS A 39 -1.02 -1.59 14.74
N CYS A 40 -1.02 -0.26 14.77
CA CYS A 40 -0.35 0.45 15.83
C CYS A 40 -1.29 0.61 17.01
N ALA A 41 -0.94 0.02 18.14
CA ALA A 41 -1.74 0.15 19.34
C ALA A 41 -1.34 1.36 20.16
N ASP A 42 -0.04 1.68 20.19
CA ASP A 42 0.49 2.76 20.97
C ASP A 42 1.48 3.54 20.14
N ARG A 43 1.25 4.79 19.93
CA ARG A 43 2.15 5.61 19.15
C ARG A 43 2.43 6.89 19.90
N ALA A 44 3.67 7.07 20.30
CA ALA A 44 4.11 8.25 21.02
C ALA A 44 4.48 9.39 20.08
N GLY A 45 4.52 9.19 18.81
CA GLY A 45 4.84 10.19 17.82
C GLY A 45 4.59 9.62 16.45
N SER A 46 5.14 10.26 15.41
CA SER A 46 4.94 9.77 14.07
C SER A 46 6.08 8.88 13.58
N SER A 47 7.12 8.69 14.38
CA SER A 47 8.25 7.85 13.99
C SER A 47 7.99 6.40 14.36
N ASP A 48 8.36 5.48 13.48
CA ASP A 48 8.21 4.05 13.76
C ASP A 48 9.01 3.62 14.99
N SER A 49 10.13 4.28 15.27
CA SER A 49 10.93 3.95 16.43
C SER A 49 10.22 4.26 17.74
N LEU A 50 9.20 5.10 17.71
CA LEU A 50 8.43 5.47 18.88
C LEU A 50 7.16 4.65 19.04
N ILE A 51 6.87 3.73 18.12
CA ILE A 51 5.71 2.89 18.21
C ILE A 51 5.99 1.77 19.22
N LYS A 52 5.12 1.65 20.21
CA LYS A 52 5.21 0.59 21.20
C LYS A 52 4.12 -0.43 20.93
N ASN A 53 4.29 -1.63 21.42
CA ASN A 53 3.28 -2.68 21.30
C ASN A 53 2.82 -2.88 19.85
N LYS A 54 3.78 -3.08 18.95
CA LYS A 54 3.47 -3.34 17.56
C LYS A 54 2.71 -4.66 17.45
N THR A 55 1.56 -4.61 16.82
CA THR A 55 0.75 -5.79 16.60
C THR A 55 0.50 -5.91 15.10
N PRO A 56 0.75 -7.04 14.49
CA PRO A 56 0.46 -7.18 13.06
C PRO A 56 -1.04 -7.31 12.82
N ASN A 57 -1.50 -6.79 11.69
CA ASN A 57 -2.83 -7.10 11.22
C ASN A 57 -2.81 -8.50 10.62
N ASP A 58 -3.92 -9.19 10.65
CA ASP A 58 -3.99 -10.56 10.11
C ASP A 58 -4.11 -10.52 8.59
N VAL A 59 -3.03 -10.16 7.92
CA VAL A 59 -3.02 -10.10 6.46
C VAL A 59 -3.20 -11.49 5.84
N PRO A 60 -2.57 -12.56 6.35
CA PRO A 60 -2.86 -13.89 5.80
C PRO A 60 -4.33 -14.28 5.86
N GLY A 61 -5.03 -13.92 6.93
CA GLY A 61 -6.47 -14.16 7.02
C GLY A 61 -7.25 -13.36 5.99
N LEU A 62 -6.83 -12.12 5.74
CA LEU A 62 -7.44 -11.30 4.70
C LEU A 62 -7.27 -11.95 3.33
N LEU A 63 -6.08 -12.46 3.03
CA LEU A 63 -5.82 -13.10 1.75
C LEU A 63 -6.62 -14.39 1.58
N THR A 64 -6.87 -15.10 2.66
CA THR A 64 -7.71 -16.29 2.63
C THR A 64 -9.17 -15.91 2.39
N LYS A 65 -9.62 -14.81 2.97
CA LYS A 65 -11.00 -14.38 2.83
C LYS A 65 -11.29 -13.83 1.44
N TYR A 66 -10.35 -13.10 0.86
CA TYR A 66 -10.55 -12.48 -0.45
C TYR A 66 -9.67 -13.17 -1.49
N ARG A 67 -10.17 -14.27 -2.03
CA ARG A 67 -9.39 -15.13 -2.90
C ARG A 67 -9.11 -14.56 -4.29
N ASN A 68 -9.74 -13.45 -4.63
CA ASN A 68 -9.50 -12.82 -5.92
C ASN A 68 -8.23 -11.98 -5.93
N ILE A 69 -7.59 -11.80 -4.79
CA ILE A 69 -6.33 -11.07 -4.74
C ILE A 69 -5.26 -11.92 -5.40
N SER A 70 -4.61 -11.38 -6.43
CA SER A 70 -3.61 -12.13 -7.19
C SER A 70 -2.21 -11.55 -7.07
N LEU A 71 -2.06 -10.36 -6.55
CA LEU A 71 -0.76 -9.70 -6.41
C LEU A 71 -0.76 -8.84 -5.17
N ILE A 72 0.33 -8.87 -4.42
CA ILE A 72 0.51 -8.00 -3.28
C ILE A 72 1.58 -6.99 -3.63
N ILE A 73 1.33 -5.71 -3.40
CA ILE A 73 2.33 -4.67 -3.59
C ILE A 73 2.66 -4.11 -2.22
N TYR A 74 3.94 -4.21 -1.86
CA TYR A 74 4.40 -3.65 -0.58
C TYR A 74 4.90 -2.23 -0.82
N ASN A 75 4.31 -1.30 -0.09
CA ASN A 75 4.66 0.11 -0.19
C ASN A 75 5.91 0.37 0.65
N GLY A 76 7.07 0.12 0.06
CA GLY A 76 8.34 0.30 0.71
C GLY A 76 8.89 -0.98 1.33
N SER A 77 10.18 -0.93 1.66
CA SER A 77 10.88 -2.08 2.22
C SER A 77 10.37 -2.47 3.60
N CYS A 78 9.97 -1.49 4.39
CA CYS A 78 9.53 -1.73 5.75
C CYS A 78 8.28 -2.61 5.79
N ALA A 79 7.35 -2.38 4.87
CA ALA A 79 6.13 -3.18 4.80
C ALA A 79 6.46 -4.65 4.50
N LEU A 80 7.36 -4.88 3.54
CA LEU A 80 7.76 -6.24 3.20
C LEU A 80 8.52 -6.91 4.34
N THR A 81 9.46 -6.19 4.94
CA THR A 81 10.24 -6.72 6.06
C THR A 81 9.32 -7.10 7.23
N ASN A 82 8.37 -6.25 7.55
CA ASN A 82 7.43 -6.53 8.63
C ASN A 82 6.53 -7.72 8.30
N TYR A 83 6.07 -7.82 7.06
CA TYR A 83 5.27 -8.97 6.67
C TYR A 83 6.05 -10.27 6.89
N LYS A 84 7.30 -10.32 6.39
CA LYS A 84 8.11 -11.53 6.51
C LYS A 84 8.44 -11.85 7.97
N LYS A 85 8.65 -10.82 8.78
CA LYS A 85 8.94 -11.01 10.20
C LYS A 85 7.81 -11.73 10.93
N TYR A 86 6.57 -11.35 10.65
CA TYR A 86 5.44 -11.88 11.38
C TYR A 86 4.79 -13.09 10.70
N PHE A 87 4.89 -13.21 9.39
CA PHE A 87 4.14 -14.22 8.66
C PHE A 87 4.98 -15.08 7.71
N GLY A 88 6.25 -14.81 7.56
CA GLY A 88 7.10 -15.56 6.63
C GLY A 88 6.92 -15.10 5.19
N GLU A 89 7.17 -15.99 4.25
CA GLU A 89 7.07 -15.64 2.84
C GLU A 89 5.63 -15.38 2.43
N PRO A 90 5.38 -14.34 1.63
CA PRO A 90 4.02 -14.08 1.17
C PRO A 90 3.48 -15.24 0.33
N PRO A 91 2.19 -15.57 0.47
CA PRO A 91 1.62 -16.70 -0.25
C PRO A 91 1.25 -16.43 -1.71
N LEU A 92 1.41 -15.21 -2.17
CA LEU A 92 1.07 -14.79 -3.52
C LEU A 92 2.25 -14.09 -4.15
N PRO A 93 2.26 -13.95 -5.48
CA PRO A 93 3.27 -13.09 -6.12
C PRO A 93 3.22 -11.70 -5.51
N TYR A 94 4.37 -11.11 -5.35
CA TYR A 94 4.42 -9.78 -4.73
C TYR A 94 5.51 -8.93 -5.35
N MET A 95 5.39 -7.62 -5.15
CA MET A 95 6.39 -6.65 -5.57
C MET A 95 6.60 -5.65 -4.44
N ARG A 96 7.80 -5.12 -4.34
CA ARG A 96 8.08 -4.04 -3.40
C ARG A 96 8.40 -2.80 -4.22
N LEU A 97 7.63 -1.74 -4.00
CA LEU A 97 7.83 -0.49 -4.71
C LEU A 97 8.44 0.55 -3.77
N LEU A 98 8.94 1.64 -4.33
CA LEU A 98 9.46 2.74 -3.53
C LEU A 98 8.37 3.26 -2.61
N SER A 99 8.74 3.52 -1.36
CA SER A 99 7.79 4.00 -0.37
C SER A 99 7.21 5.36 -0.76
N THR A 100 5.91 5.52 -0.58
CA THR A 100 5.25 6.81 -0.79
C THR A 100 5.37 7.70 0.44
N SER A 101 6.07 7.25 1.48
CA SER A 101 6.29 8.03 2.67
C SER A 101 7.23 9.21 2.39
N PRO A 102 7.08 10.33 3.10
CA PRO A 102 8.00 11.46 2.96
C PRO A 102 9.45 11.10 3.27
N ALA A 103 9.68 10.03 4.02
CA ALA A 103 11.03 9.59 4.32
C ALA A 103 11.80 9.16 3.06
N CYS A 104 11.10 8.85 1.98
CA CYS A 104 11.72 8.50 0.70
C CYS A 104 11.68 9.71 -0.23
N ALA A 105 12.13 10.85 0.26
CA ALA A 105 12.08 12.09 -0.50
C ALA A 105 13.14 12.13 -1.60
N GLY A 106 12.96 13.02 -2.56
CA GLY A 106 13.94 13.23 -3.62
C GLY A 106 13.81 12.31 -4.81
N LYS A 107 12.85 11.39 -4.80
CA LYS A 107 12.66 10.46 -5.90
C LYS A 107 11.23 10.48 -6.40
N ASP A 108 10.61 11.64 -6.40
CA ASP A 108 9.18 11.74 -6.69
C ASP A 108 8.81 11.29 -8.10
N VAL A 109 9.61 11.64 -9.10
CA VAL A 109 9.34 11.24 -10.48
C VAL A 109 9.50 9.74 -10.65
N GLU A 110 10.59 9.18 -10.11
CA GLU A 110 10.83 7.75 -10.19
C GLU A 110 9.75 6.97 -9.45
N LYS A 111 9.36 7.47 -8.28
CA LYS A 111 8.33 6.86 -7.45
C LYS A 111 7.00 6.82 -8.21
N PHE A 112 6.58 7.95 -8.75
CA PHE A 112 5.32 8.00 -9.49
C PHE A 112 5.35 7.04 -10.68
N LYS A 113 6.43 7.07 -11.45
CA LYS A 113 6.55 6.22 -12.61
C LYS A 113 6.49 4.75 -12.26
N MET A 114 7.20 4.35 -11.20
CA MET A 114 7.22 2.96 -10.76
C MET A 114 5.82 2.49 -10.36
N TRP A 115 5.11 3.29 -9.57
CA TRP A 115 3.75 2.96 -9.16
C TRP A 115 2.80 2.90 -10.34
N GLU A 116 2.88 3.89 -11.23
CA GLU A 116 2.01 3.94 -12.39
C GLU A 116 2.21 2.74 -13.31
N GLU A 117 3.46 2.44 -13.64
CA GLU A 117 3.76 1.33 -14.53
C GLU A 117 3.33 -0.01 -13.93
N THR A 118 3.59 -0.20 -12.63
CA THR A 118 3.23 -1.44 -11.97
C THR A 118 1.71 -1.64 -11.93
N ILE A 119 0.99 -0.60 -11.55
CA ILE A 119 -0.46 -0.70 -11.45
C ILE A 119 -1.07 -0.92 -12.82
N LYS A 120 -0.64 -0.17 -13.83
CA LYS A 120 -1.17 -0.34 -15.18
C LYS A 120 -0.85 -1.70 -15.78
N ALA A 121 0.31 -2.27 -15.44
CA ALA A 121 0.68 -3.57 -15.96
C ALA A 121 -0.13 -4.70 -15.33
N ASN A 122 -0.65 -4.49 -14.13
CA ASN A 122 -1.33 -5.56 -13.38
C ASN A 122 -2.84 -5.36 -13.27
N LEU A 123 -3.39 -4.30 -13.79
CA LEU A 123 -4.82 -4.08 -13.85
C LEU A 123 -5.24 -3.95 -15.30
N ASN A 124 -6.51 -4.21 -15.54
CA ASN A 124 -7.03 -4.17 -16.89
C ASN A 124 -7.56 -2.79 -17.18
N PHE A 125 -6.70 -1.93 -17.77
CA PHE A 125 -7.09 -0.59 -18.09
C PHE A 125 -7.68 -0.43 -19.46
N ASN A 126 -7.71 -1.46 -20.25
CA ASN A 126 -8.08 -1.30 -21.53
C ASN A 126 -9.38 -1.39 -21.67
N ASN A 127 -9.94 -1.18 -21.45
CA ASN A 127 -11.09 -1.27 -21.75
C ASN A 127 -11.77 -0.69 -22.65
#